data_c25cdf2a01226b71bc95318f4bdd7ba9
#
_entry.id   c25cdf2a01226b71bc95318f4bdd7ba9
#
_cell.length_a   1.000
_cell.length_b   1.000
_cell.length_c   1.000
_cell.angle_alpha   90.00
_cell.angle_beta   90.00
_cell.angle_gamma   90.00
#
_symmetry.space_group_name_H-M   'P 1'
#
loop_
_entity.id
_entity.type
_entity.pdbx_description
1 polymer ?
#
loop_
_entity_poly.entity_id
_entity_poly.type
_entity_poly.pdbx_seq_one_letter_code
_entity_poly.pdbx_strand_id
1 'polypeptide(L)'
;MFDKALFEKICHVTCTWDELKRFNSKIDEKEFDVDNCFEKYYSLDPILKCIDLYKNKRITDKHLAYWCNAYNWIIMGGFKGKANDENEKTVDIATILIWDISDWLDSLSFFDPEYYDLDEYIGNFRVLDSICKNLKKWEVFYSFSADIYDDGESVNDINVLFVNKTKNIYYTLASDGCDFEENVLDEELNEVPDIETLISDLKSKGYKELG
;
A
#
# COMPACT_ATOMS: atom_id res chain seq x y z
N MET A 1 -19.79 -19.82 2.02
CA MET A 1 -18.90 -20.59 1.10
C MET A 1 -18.23 -19.59 0.18
N PHE A 2 -16.91 -19.56 0.18
CA PHE A 2 -16.09 -18.67 -0.63
C PHE A 2 -16.31 -18.93 -2.14
N ASP A 3 -16.65 -17.89 -2.89
CA ASP A 3 -16.84 -17.99 -4.35
C ASP A 3 -15.51 -17.68 -5.05
N LYS A 4 -14.69 -18.73 -5.24
CA LYS A 4 -13.39 -18.61 -5.88
C LYS A 4 -13.45 -17.99 -7.28
N ALA A 5 -14.50 -18.28 -8.04
CA ALA A 5 -14.63 -17.73 -9.39
C ALA A 5 -14.88 -16.22 -9.36
N LEU A 6 -15.67 -15.75 -8.40
CA LEU A 6 -15.89 -14.32 -8.21
C LEU A 6 -14.63 -13.62 -7.71
N PHE A 7 -13.88 -14.24 -6.78
CA PHE A 7 -12.60 -13.75 -6.33
C PHE A 7 -11.62 -13.56 -7.50
N GLU A 8 -11.45 -14.56 -8.35
CA GLU A 8 -10.59 -14.46 -9.54
C GLU A 8 -11.02 -13.34 -10.49
N LYS A 9 -12.33 -13.13 -10.65
CA LYS A 9 -12.84 -12.02 -11.45
C LYS A 9 -12.49 -10.66 -10.85
N ILE A 10 -12.53 -10.48 -9.53
CA ILE A 10 -12.12 -9.26 -8.86
C ILE A 10 -10.63 -9.03 -9.08
N CYS A 11 -9.79 -10.03 -8.81
CA CYS A 11 -8.34 -9.95 -9.02
C CYS A 11 -7.95 -9.67 -10.47
N HIS A 12 -8.76 -10.04 -11.45
CA HIS A 12 -8.53 -9.76 -12.86
C HIS A 12 -9.29 -8.54 -13.40
N VAL A 13 -10.04 -7.83 -12.56
CA VAL A 13 -10.87 -6.67 -12.94
C VAL A 13 -11.82 -7.03 -14.09
N THR A 14 -12.52 -8.15 -13.94
CA THR A 14 -13.49 -8.66 -14.94
C THR A 14 -14.89 -8.90 -14.35
N CYS A 15 -15.07 -8.54 -13.07
CA CYS A 15 -16.36 -8.65 -12.40
C CYS A 15 -17.35 -7.60 -12.91
N THR A 16 -18.61 -7.99 -12.96
CA THR A 16 -19.72 -7.08 -13.23
C THR A 16 -20.09 -6.27 -11.99
N TRP A 17 -20.86 -5.20 -12.20
CA TRP A 17 -21.37 -4.38 -11.10
C TRP A 17 -22.20 -5.20 -10.08
N ASP A 18 -23.04 -6.12 -10.56
CA ASP A 18 -23.86 -6.93 -9.67
C ASP A 18 -23.05 -7.98 -8.90
N GLU A 19 -21.98 -8.48 -9.50
CA GLU A 19 -21.03 -9.36 -8.82
C GLU A 19 -20.27 -8.62 -7.71
N LEU A 20 -19.82 -7.40 -7.96
CA LEU A 20 -19.18 -6.54 -6.95
C LEU A 20 -20.12 -6.21 -5.80
N LYS A 21 -21.34 -5.79 -6.08
CA LYS A 21 -22.36 -5.54 -5.03
C LYS A 21 -22.60 -6.78 -4.17
N ARG A 22 -22.72 -7.94 -4.81
CA ARG A 22 -22.92 -9.21 -4.09
C ARG A 22 -21.72 -9.56 -3.22
N PHE A 23 -20.50 -9.32 -3.70
CA PHE A 23 -19.28 -9.54 -2.93
C PHE A 23 -19.24 -8.62 -1.71
N ASN A 24 -19.36 -7.31 -1.91
CA ASN A 24 -19.29 -6.33 -0.84
C ASN A 24 -20.39 -6.51 0.21
N SER A 25 -21.59 -6.95 -0.18
CA SER A 25 -22.67 -7.22 0.79
C SER A 25 -22.42 -8.41 1.71
N LYS A 26 -21.41 -9.24 1.43
CA LYS A 26 -21.05 -10.44 2.21
C LYS A 26 -19.71 -10.33 2.93
N ILE A 27 -19.03 -9.20 2.81
CA ILE A 27 -17.73 -8.97 3.45
C ILE A 27 -17.82 -9.17 4.96
N ASP A 28 -18.91 -8.74 5.61
CA ASP A 28 -19.11 -8.88 7.05
C ASP A 28 -19.44 -10.31 7.49
N GLU A 29 -19.72 -11.23 6.59
CA GLU A 29 -20.07 -12.63 6.90
C GLU A 29 -18.85 -13.53 7.21
N LYS A 30 -17.68 -12.96 7.40
CA LYS A 30 -16.46 -13.52 8.04
C LYS A 30 -15.89 -14.87 7.56
N GLU A 31 -16.25 -15.40 6.44
CA GLU A 31 -15.65 -16.64 5.94
C GLU A 31 -14.80 -16.41 4.67
N PHE A 32 -13.82 -15.51 4.76
CA PHE A 32 -12.76 -15.43 3.76
C PHE A 32 -11.64 -16.41 4.11
N ASP A 33 -11.74 -17.63 3.60
CA ASP A 33 -10.59 -18.53 3.54
C ASP A 33 -9.75 -18.18 2.30
N VAL A 34 -9.00 -17.10 2.41
CA VAL A 34 -8.09 -16.59 1.36
C VAL A 34 -6.68 -17.12 1.50
N ASP A 35 -6.42 -17.96 2.48
CA ASP A 35 -5.10 -18.44 2.87
C ASP A 35 -4.22 -18.98 1.73
N ASN A 36 -4.84 -19.46 0.68
CA ASN A 36 -4.12 -20.06 -0.46
C ASN A 36 -4.17 -19.19 -1.73
N CYS A 37 -4.80 -18.02 -1.67
CA CYS A 37 -5.04 -17.23 -2.87
C CYS A 37 -4.14 -15.99 -2.95
N PHE A 38 -3.72 -15.45 -1.81
CA PHE A 38 -3.05 -14.16 -1.74
C PHE A 38 -1.69 -14.14 -2.46
N GLU A 39 -0.79 -15.06 -2.16
CA GLU A 39 0.55 -15.10 -2.78
C GLU A 39 0.50 -15.18 -4.31
N LYS A 40 -0.57 -15.76 -4.82
CA LYS A 40 -0.80 -15.90 -6.27
C LYS A 40 -1.31 -14.61 -6.91
N TYR A 41 -2.08 -13.80 -6.16
CA TYR A 41 -2.81 -12.66 -6.73
C TYR A 41 -2.28 -11.31 -6.25
N TYR A 42 -1.27 -11.29 -5.36
CA TYR A 42 -0.66 -10.04 -4.94
C TYR A 42 0.03 -9.34 -6.11
N SER A 43 -0.59 -8.29 -6.57
CA SER A 43 -0.09 -7.48 -7.67
C SER A 43 -0.76 -6.12 -7.66
N LEU A 44 -0.02 -5.08 -7.99
CA LEU A 44 -0.56 -3.74 -8.22
C LEU A 44 -1.18 -3.56 -9.61
N ASP A 45 -0.90 -4.47 -10.54
CA ASP A 45 -1.46 -4.42 -11.90
C ASP A 45 -3.01 -4.35 -11.93
N PRO A 46 -3.78 -5.08 -11.08
CA PRO A 46 -5.23 -4.95 -11.04
C PRO A 46 -5.69 -3.55 -10.62
N ILE A 47 -5.00 -2.90 -9.69
CA ILE A 47 -5.34 -1.55 -9.22
C ILE A 47 -5.17 -0.55 -10.36
N LEU A 48 -4.01 -0.53 -10.99
CA LEU A 48 -3.71 0.34 -12.14
C LEU A 48 -4.68 0.08 -13.29
N LYS A 49 -5.04 -1.17 -13.54
CA LYS A 49 -6.02 -1.54 -14.57
C LYS A 49 -7.43 -1.03 -14.23
N CYS A 50 -7.86 -1.13 -12.97
CA CYS A 50 -9.18 -0.64 -12.56
C CYS A 50 -9.28 0.89 -12.71
N ILE A 51 -8.24 1.60 -12.29
CA ILE A 51 -8.16 3.06 -12.46
C ILE A 51 -8.16 3.45 -13.94
N ASP A 52 -7.42 2.73 -14.79
CA ASP A 52 -7.42 2.96 -16.24
C ASP A 52 -8.82 2.77 -16.86
N LEU A 53 -9.55 1.73 -16.45
CA LEU A 53 -10.93 1.53 -16.89
C LEU A 53 -11.84 2.69 -16.49
N TYR A 54 -11.65 3.25 -15.29
CA TYR A 54 -12.39 4.42 -14.84
C TYR A 54 -12.02 5.67 -15.67
N LYS A 55 -10.75 6.00 -15.83
CA LYS A 55 -10.27 7.16 -16.64
C LYS A 55 -10.76 7.08 -18.08
N ASN A 56 -10.87 5.89 -18.63
CA ASN A 56 -11.44 5.64 -19.96
C ASN A 56 -12.97 5.57 -19.98
N LYS A 57 -13.65 5.93 -18.88
CA LYS A 57 -15.12 5.95 -18.73
C LYS A 57 -15.81 4.60 -19.03
N ARG A 58 -15.09 3.50 -18.81
CA ARG A 58 -15.62 2.13 -18.98
C ARG A 58 -16.31 1.61 -17.73
N ILE A 59 -16.00 2.19 -16.59
CA ILE A 59 -16.65 1.96 -15.30
C ILE A 59 -16.97 3.31 -14.65
N THR A 60 -17.89 3.31 -13.68
CA THR A 60 -18.28 4.52 -12.94
C THR A 60 -17.42 4.68 -11.69
N ASP A 61 -17.46 5.88 -11.06
CA ASP A 61 -16.93 6.19 -9.74
C ASP A 61 -17.32 5.13 -8.70
N LYS A 62 -18.61 4.83 -8.58
CA LYS A 62 -19.11 3.78 -7.68
C LYS A 62 -18.55 2.40 -7.97
N HIS A 63 -18.34 2.06 -9.24
CA HIS A 63 -17.73 0.78 -9.60
C HIS A 63 -16.27 0.72 -9.15
N LEU A 64 -15.52 1.81 -9.35
CA LEU A 64 -14.14 1.93 -8.85
C LEU A 64 -14.09 1.77 -7.33
N ALA A 65 -14.88 2.55 -6.59
CA ALA A 65 -14.94 2.50 -5.13
C ALA A 65 -15.26 1.09 -4.60
N TYR A 66 -16.29 0.45 -5.13
CA TYR A 66 -16.66 -0.92 -4.72
C TYR A 66 -15.59 -1.96 -5.08
N TRP A 67 -14.89 -1.75 -6.18
CA TRP A 67 -13.80 -2.63 -6.57
C TRP A 67 -12.60 -2.46 -5.62
N CYS A 68 -12.22 -1.21 -5.29
CA CYS A 68 -11.14 -0.94 -4.34
C CYS A 68 -11.44 -1.56 -2.97
N ASN A 69 -12.65 -1.39 -2.45
CA ASN A 69 -13.07 -2.04 -1.21
C ASN A 69 -12.95 -3.57 -1.30
N ALA A 70 -13.47 -4.18 -2.35
CA ALA A 70 -13.40 -5.63 -2.51
C ALA A 70 -11.97 -6.15 -2.63
N TYR A 71 -11.11 -5.44 -3.36
CA TYR A 71 -9.71 -5.82 -3.54
C TYR A 71 -8.90 -5.62 -2.26
N ASN A 72 -9.16 -4.55 -1.50
CA ASN A 72 -8.56 -4.32 -0.19
C ASN A 72 -8.83 -5.49 0.77
N TRP A 73 -10.08 -5.91 0.88
CA TRP A 73 -10.44 -7.08 1.70
C TRP A 73 -9.74 -8.36 1.27
N ILE A 74 -9.55 -8.55 -0.04
CA ILE A 74 -8.82 -9.69 -0.58
C ILE A 74 -7.35 -9.64 -0.17
N ILE A 75 -6.70 -8.48 -0.30
CA ILE A 75 -5.30 -8.29 0.09
C ILE A 75 -5.13 -8.54 1.58
N MET A 76 -5.90 -7.85 2.42
CA MET A 76 -5.77 -7.94 3.87
C MET A 76 -6.17 -9.30 4.42
N GLY A 77 -7.20 -9.92 3.86
CA GLY A 77 -7.66 -11.24 4.31
C GLY A 77 -6.72 -12.39 3.97
N GLY A 78 -5.89 -12.24 2.94
CA GLY A 78 -4.96 -13.29 2.48
C GLY A 78 -3.52 -13.10 2.93
N PHE A 79 -3.19 -11.93 3.46
CA PHE A 79 -1.83 -11.61 3.83
C PHE A 79 -1.45 -12.19 5.21
N LYS A 80 -0.30 -12.85 5.26
CA LYS A 80 0.31 -13.41 6.48
C LYS A 80 1.72 -12.85 6.68
N GLY A 81 1.81 -11.54 6.82
CA GLY A 81 3.06 -10.87 7.13
C GLY A 81 3.54 -11.14 8.56
N LYS A 82 4.77 -10.83 8.82
CA LYS A 82 5.34 -10.81 10.16
C LYS A 82 5.03 -9.45 10.79
N ALA A 83 4.73 -9.45 12.08
CA ALA A 83 4.62 -8.20 12.81
C ALA A 83 5.98 -7.47 12.78
N ASN A 84 5.94 -6.17 12.53
CA ASN A 84 7.10 -5.31 12.74
C ASN A 84 7.18 -5.00 14.24
N ASP A 85 8.27 -5.38 14.88
CA ASP A 85 8.45 -5.22 16.32
C ASP A 85 9.85 -4.71 16.63
N GLU A 86 9.89 -3.54 17.25
CA GLU A 86 11.14 -2.93 17.74
C GLU A 86 11.88 -3.85 18.72
N ASN A 87 11.16 -4.52 19.61
CA ASN A 87 11.75 -5.40 20.63
C ASN A 87 12.37 -6.66 20.01
N GLU A 88 11.74 -7.19 18.96
CA GLU A 88 12.24 -8.33 18.21
C GLU A 88 13.25 -7.93 17.13
N LYS A 89 13.43 -6.64 16.89
CA LYS A 89 14.31 -6.09 15.83
C LYS A 89 14.00 -6.64 14.43
N THR A 90 12.75 -6.97 14.20
CA THR A 90 12.27 -7.48 12.91
C THR A 90 11.58 -6.38 12.14
N VAL A 91 11.91 -6.26 10.86
CA VAL A 91 11.21 -5.41 9.90
C VAL A 91 10.83 -6.27 8.71
N ASP A 92 9.53 -6.36 8.46
CA ASP A 92 9.01 -7.08 7.31
C ASP A 92 8.51 -6.10 6.26
N ILE A 93 9.32 -5.91 5.22
CA ILE A 93 9.01 -4.98 4.12
C ILE A 93 7.71 -5.35 3.40
N ALA A 94 7.40 -6.63 3.27
CA ALA A 94 6.17 -7.04 2.63
C ALA A 94 4.94 -6.60 3.43
N THR A 95 5.01 -6.68 4.75
CA THR A 95 3.97 -6.15 5.65
C THR A 95 3.77 -4.66 5.43
N ILE A 96 4.86 -3.88 5.45
CA ILE A 96 4.79 -2.42 5.28
C ILE A 96 4.15 -2.06 3.95
N LEU A 97 4.62 -2.64 2.85
CA LEU A 97 4.09 -2.36 1.51
C LEU A 97 2.61 -2.70 1.39
N ILE A 98 2.15 -3.76 2.04
CA ILE A 98 0.74 -4.16 2.02
C ILE A 98 -0.14 -3.23 2.83
N TRP A 99 0.31 -2.80 4.01
CA TRP A 99 -0.42 -1.84 4.81
C TRP A 99 -0.62 -0.53 4.05
N ASP A 100 0.43 0.00 3.46
CA ASP A 100 0.37 1.23 2.67
C ASP A 100 -0.59 1.10 1.46
N ILE A 101 -0.51 0.00 0.72
CA ILE A 101 -1.45 -0.26 -0.38
C ILE A 101 -2.89 -0.39 0.13
N SER A 102 -3.09 -1.02 1.29
CA SER A 102 -4.39 -1.19 1.91
C SER A 102 -5.02 0.15 2.27
N ASP A 103 -4.26 1.06 2.87
CA ASP A 103 -4.74 2.38 3.26
C ASP A 103 -5.17 3.21 2.03
N TRP A 104 -4.42 3.14 0.96
CA TRP A 104 -4.82 3.82 -0.27
C TRP A 104 -6.04 3.19 -0.95
N LEU A 105 -6.17 1.86 -0.90
CA LEU A 105 -7.38 1.20 -1.40
C LEU A 105 -8.59 1.52 -0.52
N ASP A 106 -8.40 1.64 0.78
CA ASP A 106 -9.46 2.04 1.71
C ASP A 106 -9.92 3.47 1.41
N SER A 107 -9.00 4.40 1.26
CA SER A 107 -9.32 5.77 0.82
C SER A 107 -10.09 5.79 -0.50
N LEU A 108 -9.65 5.03 -1.51
CA LEU A 108 -10.35 4.91 -2.78
C LEU A 108 -11.68 4.16 -2.70
N SER A 109 -11.96 3.43 -1.63
CA SER A 109 -13.27 2.80 -1.40
C SER A 109 -14.38 3.81 -1.14
N PHE A 110 -14.01 5.03 -0.75
CA PHE A 110 -14.88 6.20 -0.60
C PHE A 110 -14.75 7.20 -1.75
N PHE A 111 -14.18 6.77 -2.87
CA PHE A 111 -13.84 7.64 -3.98
C PHE A 111 -14.99 8.54 -4.43
N ASP A 112 -14.73 9.84 -4.41
CA ASP A 112 -15.58 10.88 -4.96
C ASP A 112 -14.69 11.82 -5.82
N PRO A 113 -14.96 11.95 -7.12
CA PRO A 113 -14.12 12.74 -8.03
C PRO A 113 -14.07 14.25 -7.69
N GLU A 114 -14.93 14.74 -6.80
CA GLU A 114 -14.87 16.12 -6.32
C GLU A 114 -13.80 16.34 -5.22
N TYR A 115 -13.39 15.27 -4.54
CA TYR A 115 -12.49 15.35 -3.39
C TYR A 115 -11.17 14.59 -3.57
N TYR A 116 -11.08 13.67 -4.53
CA TYR A 116 -9.91 12.81 -4.71
C TYR A 116 -9.25 13.04 -6.07
N ASP A 117 -7.96 13.33 -6.08
CA ASP A 117 -7.16 13.35 -7.31
C ASP A 117 -6.56 11.95 -7.58
N LEU A 118 -7.12 11.27 -8.58
CA LEU A 118 -6.63 9.95 -8.98
C LEU A 118 -5.21 9.96 -9.56
N ASP A 119 -4.72 11.08 -10.06
CA ASP A 119 -3.38 11.14 -10.63
C ASP A 119 -2.32 11.01 -9.54
N GLU A 120 -2.59 11.51 -8.36
CA GLU A 120 -1.81 11.31 -7.14
C GLU A 120 -1.70 9.82 -6.80
N TYR A 121 -2.82 9.13 -6.61
CA TYR A 121 -2.85 7.69 -6.33
C TYR A 121 -2.15 6.86 -7.41
N ILE A 122 -2.31 7.22 -8.69
CA ILE A 122 -1.62 6.54 -9.80
C ILE A 122 -0.10 6.69 -9.68
N GLY A 123 0.37 7.88 -9.33
CA GLY A 123 1.78 8.16 -9.08
C GLY A 123 2.34 7.20 -8.04
N ASN A 124 1.71 7.17 -6.90
CA ASN A 124 2.08 6.33 -5.76
C ASN A 124 2.03 4.84 -6.09
N PHE A 125 0.94 4.34 -6.66
CA PHE A 125 0.86 2.92 -7.05
C PHE A 125 1.93 2.52 -8.06
N ARG A 126 2.34 3.40 -8.99
CA ARG A 126 3.43 3.12 -9.92
C ARG A 126 4.79 3.04 -9.23
N VAL A 127 5.02 3.88 -8.23
CA VAL A 127 6.25 3.82 -7.43
C VAL A 127 6.31 2.52 -6.66
N LEU A 128 5.26 2.17 -5.92
CA LEU A 128 5.17 0.91 -5.18
C LEU A 128 5.31 -0.31 -6.09
N ASP A 129 4.69 -0.30 -7.26
CA ASP A 129 4.85 -1.36 -8.26
C ASP A 129 6.31 -1.49 -8.71
N SER A 130 6.98 -0.37 -8.93
CA SER A 130 8.41 -0.35 -9.29
C SER A 130 9.29 -0.91 -8.15
N ILE A 131 8.98 -0.59 -6.90
CA ILE A 131 9.67 -1.11 -5.71
C ILE A 131 9.44 -2.62 -5.61
N CYS A 132 8.19 -3.07 -5.61
CA CYS A 132 7.82 -4.49 -5.48
C CYS A 132 8.46 -5.36 -6.57
N LYS A 133 8.47 -4.89 -7.82
CA LYS A 133 9.06 -5.62 -8.96
C LYS A 133 10.59 -5.64 -8.95
N ASN A 134 11.23 -4.72 -8.25
CA ASN A 134 12.68 -4.52 -8.32
C ASN A 134 13.31 -4.28 -6.94
N LEU A 135 12.79 -4.89 -5.90
CA LEU A 135 13.23 -4.64 -4.51
C LEU A 135 14.76 -4.70 -4.33
N LYS A 136 15.44 -5.58 -5.08
CA LYS A 136 16.91 -5.70 -5.05
C LYS A 136 17.68 -4.45 -5.53
N LYS A 137 17.01 -3.50 -6.19
CA LYS A 137 17.62 -2.23 -6.63
C LYS A 137 17.42 -1.10 -5.63
N TRP A 138 16.72 -1.37 -4.55
CA TRP A 138 16.42 -0.41 -3.50
C TRP A 138 17.15 -0.81 -2.23
N GLU A 139 17.87 0.12 -1.64
CA GLU A 139 18.38 0.02 -0.28
C GLU A 139 17.27 0.51 0.64
N VAL A 140 17.05 -0.21 1.73
CA VAL A 140 15.95 0.09 2.65
C VAL A 140 16.54 0.58 3.97
N PHE A 141 16.10 1.75 4.39
CA PHE A 141 16.44 2.35 5.68
C PHE A 141 15.18 2.45 6.53
N TYR A 142 15.28 2.17 7.81
CA TYR A 142 14.13 2.22 8.71
C TYR A 142 14.50 2.81 10.07
N SER A 143 13.53 3.41 10.73
CA SER A 143 13.60 3.80 12.13
C SER A 143 12.28 3.54 12.82
N PHE A 144 12.31 3.29 14.13
CA PHE A 144 11.11 3.29 14.96
C PHE A 144 11.01 4.62 15.70
N SER A 145 9.83 5.21 15.68
CA SER A 145 9.45 6.33 16.53
C SER A 145 8.31 5.91 17.44
N ALA A 146 8.22 6.50 18.61
CA ALA A 146 7.12 6.29 19.51
C ALA A 146 6.37 7.62 19.63
N ASP A 147 5.13 7.65 19.16
CA ASP A 147 4.24 8.76 19.41
C ASP A 147 3.40 8.46 20.66
N ILE A 148 3.32 9.46 21.53
CA ILE A 148 2.53 9.39 22.75
C ILE A 148 1.28 10.23 22.51
N TYR A 149 0.13 9.58 22.39
CA TYR A 149 -1.14 10.26 22.30
C TYR A 149 -1.57 10.90 23.63
N ASP A 150 -2.46 11.88 23.59
CA ASP A 150 -2.97 12.62 24.75
C ASP A 150 -3.62 11.73 25.82
N ASP A 151 -4.06 10.51 25.46
CA ASP A 151 -4.59 9.49 26.35
C ASP A 151 -3.52 8.63 27.05
N GLY A 152 -2.25 8.82 26.69
CA GLY A 152 -1.12 8.09 27.25
C GLY A 152 -0.86 6.73 26.59
N GLU A 153 -1.57 6.38 25.53
CA GLU A 153 -1.21 5.26 24.67
C GLU A 153 -0.02 5.61 23.80
N SER A 154 0.94 4.71 23.69
CA SER A 154 2.07 4.86 22.78
C SER A 154 1.89 3.93 21.59
N VAL A 155 1.97 4.46 20.38
CA VAL A 155 2.06 3.69 19.16
C VAL A 155 3.50 3.74 18.65
N ASN A 156 4.04 2.60 18.32
CA ASN A 156 5.37 2.51 17.73
C ASN A 156 5.24 2.57 16.22
N ASP A 157 5.57 3.71 15.67
CA ASP A 157 5.58 3.90 14.22
C ASP A 157 6.87 3.41 13.62
N ILE A 158 6.79 2.88 12.44
CA ILE A 158 7.97 2.55 11.66
C ILE A 158 8.03 3.44 10.42
N ASN A 159 9.11 4.20 10.30
CA ASN A 159 9.39 4.99 9.10
C ASN A 159 10.36 4.20 8.22
N VAL A 160 10.01 4.06 6.95
CA VAL A 160 10.82 3.31 5.99
C VAL A 160 11.11 4.15 4.77
N LEU A 161 12.37 4.21 4.37
CA LEU A 161 12.82 4.83 3.14
C LEU A 161 13.38 3.78 2.18
N PHE A 162 12.91 3.82 0.97
CA PHE A 162 13.47 3.09 -0.16
C PHE A 162 14.38 4.03 -0.96
N VAL A 163 15.66 3.72 -1.04
CA VAL A 163 16.67 4.53 -1.72
C VAL A 163 17.19 3.81 -2.95
N ASN A 164 17.09 4.45 -4.11
CA ASN A 164 17.66 3.94 -5.35
C ASN A 164 18.88 4.77 -5.77
N LYS A 165 20.07 4.32 -5.40
CA LYS A 165 21.33 5.01 -5.70
C LYS A 165 21.60 5.20 -7.18
N THR A 166 21.16 4.25 -8.02
CA THR A 166 21.41 4.33 -9.48
C THR A 166 20.63 5.47 -10.12
N LYS A 167 19.47 5.81 -9.57
CA LYS A 167 18.59 6.85 -10.08
C LYS A 167 18.63 8.15 -9.28
N ASN A 168 19.35 8.19 -8.15
CA ASN A 168 19.34 9.30 -7.19
C ASN A 168 17.94 9.70 -6.72
N ILE A 169 17.11 8.71 -6.39
CA ILE A 169 15.75 8.90 -5.94
C ILE A 169 15.49 8.14 -4.63
N TYR A 170 14.57 8.63 -3.84
CA TYR A 170 14.07 7.91 -2.67
C TYR A 170 12.54 7.99 -2.58
N TYR A 171 11.96 7.07 -1.82
CA TYR A 171 10.54 7.02 -1.51
C TYR A 171 10.37 6.67 -0.04
N THR A 172 9.48 7.36 0.64
CA THR A 172 9.26 7.18 2.07
C THR A 172 7.89 6.56 2.33
N LEU A 173 7.84 5.61 3.24
CA LEU A 173 6.62 5.01 3.76
C LEU A 173 6.60 5.09 5.29
N ALA A 174 5.40 5.26 5.85
CA ALA A 174 5.10 5.01 7.25
C ALA A 174 4.23 3.75 7.37
N SER A 175 4.41 2.97 8.43
CA SER A 175 3.81 1.63 8.52
C SER A 175 2.47 1.55 9.23
N ASP A 176 2.06 2.57 9.93
CA ASP A 176 0.89 2.50 10.81
C ASP A 176 -0.37 3.17 10.26
N GLY A 177 -0.28 3.72 9.04
CA GLY A 177 -1.40 4.42 8.41
C GLY A 177 -1.81 5.73 9.11
N CYS A 178 -1.10 6.11 10.17
CA CYS A 178 -1.32 7.35 10.85
C CYS A 178 -0.48 8.46 10.21
N ASP A 179 -1.19 9.38 9.64
CA ASP A 179 -0.75 10.70 9.19
C ASP A 179 0.71 10.75 8.72
N PHE A 180 0.89 10.51 7.44
CA PHE A 180 2.08 11.04 6.78
C PHE A 180 2.16 12.52 7.16
N GLU A 181 3.19 12.89 7.89
CA GLU A 181 3.49 14.31 8.01
C GLU A 181 3.51 14.90 6.61
N GLU A 182 2.73 15.96 6.36
CA GLU A 182 2.58 16.62 5.06
C GLU A 182 3.91 16.96 4.35
N ASN A 183 5.03 16.80 5.05
CA ASN A 183 6.37 17.06 4.56
C ASN A 183 7.12 15.83 4.02
N VAL A 184 6.53 14.64 4.05
CA VAL A 184 7.17 13.40 3.64
C VAL A 184 6.58 12.86 2.35
N LEU A 185 5.36 13.26 2.03
CA LEU A 185 4.69 13.00 0.77
C LEU A 185 4.79 14.17 -0.19
N ASP A 186 5.98 14.63 -0.46
CA ASP A 186 6.23 15.12 -1.80
C ASP A 186 6.23 13.88 -2.68
N GLU A 187 5.08 13.62 -3.26
CA GLU A 187 4.65 12.44 -4.03
C GLU A 187 5.47 12.15 -5.26
N GLU A 188 6.39 12.98 -5.52
CA GLU A 188 7.40 12.79 -6.53
C GLU A 188 8.54 12.03 -5.89
N LEU A 189 8.95 10.96 -6.55
CA LEU A 189 10.26 10.37 -6.39
C LEU A 189 11.26 11.51 -6.26
N ASN A 190 11.64 11.85 -5.03
CA ASN A 190 12.46 13.00 -4.79
C ASN A 190 13.83 12.74 -5.41
N GLU A 191 14.18 13.52 -6.42
CA GLU A 191 15.55 13.53 -6.94
C GLU A 191 16.45 14.15 -5.88
N VAL A 192 17.45 13.40 -5.45
CA VAL A 192 18.42 13.86 -4.47
C VAL A 192 19.69 14.25 -5.20
N PRO A 193 20.14 15.50 -5.09
CA PRO A 193 21.39 15.92 -5.73
C PRO A 193 22.61 15.14 -5.23
N ASP A 194 22.58 14.68 -3.99
CA ASP A 194 23.64 13.89 -3.36
C ASP A 194 23.04 12.80 -2.46
N ILE A 195 22.90 11.60 -3.01
CA ILE A 195 22.33 10.44 -2.32
C ILE A 195 23.19 9.98 -1.13
N GLU A 196 24.50 10.16 -1.17
CA GLU A 196 25.40 9.76 -0.08
C GLU A 196 25.23 10.70 1.11
N THR A 197 24.97 11.97 0.88
CA THR A 197 24.60 12.92 1.95
C THR A 197 23.27 12.51 2.57
N LEU A 198 22.25 12.15 1.81
CA LEU A 198 20.99 11.66 2.35
C LEU A 198 21.22 10.43 3.25
N ILE A 199 21.96 9.44 2.78
CA ILE A 199 22.23 8.22 3.57
C ILE A 199 22.99 8.55 4.85
N SER A 200 23.95 9.47 4.79
CA SER A 200 24.67 9.93 5.97
C SER A 200 23.74 10.60 6.98
N ASP A 201 22.83 11.43 6.52
CA ASP A 201 21.84 12.10 7.36
C ASP A 201 20.86 11.11 7.99
N LEU A 202 20.36 10.13 7.23
CA LEU A 202 19.51 9.06 7.76
C LEU A 202 20.21 8.31 8.89
N LYS A 203 21.45 7.90 8.67
CA LYS A 203 22.25 7.20 9.70
C LYS A 203 22.49 8.09 10.94
N SER A 204 22.70 9.38 10.75
CA SER A 204 22.85 10.33 11.86
C SER A 204 21.57 10.52 12.68
N LYS A 205 20.41 10.35 12.05
CA LYS A 205 19.08 10.39 12.68
C LYS A 205 18.66 9.05 13.29
N GLY A 206 19.53 8.04 13.25
CA GLY A 206 19.28 6.73 13.87
C GLY A 206 18.61 5.71 12.95
N TYR A 207 18.42 6.00 11.68
CA TYR A 207 17.94 5.01 10.72
C TYR A 207 18.94 3.87 10.56
N LYS A 208 18.41 2.67 10.47
CA LYS A 208 19.16 1.43 10.27
C LYS A 208 18.96 0.97 8.83
N GLU A 209 20.00 0.42 8.24
CA GLU A 209 19.94 -0.21 6.93
C GLU A 209 19.43 -1.65 7.11
N LEU A 210 18.45 -2.04 6.31
CA LEU A 210 17.99 -3.40 6.25
C LEU A 210 18.89 -4.18 5.30
N GLY A 211 19.68 -5.11 5.84
CA GLY A 211 20.64 -5.93 5.11
C GLY A 211 20.01 -7.16 4.46
#